data_12793ae6e541649d478ab9fce058dfda
#
_entry.id   12793ae6e541649d478ab9fce058dfda
#
_cell.length_a   1.000
_cell.length_b   1.000
_cell.length_c   1.000
_cell.angle_alpha   90.00
_cell.angle_beta   90.00
_cell.angle_gamma   90.00
#
_symmetry.space_group_name_H-M   'P 1'
#
loop_
_entity.id
_entity.type
_entity.pdbx_description
1 polymer ?
#
loop_
_entity_poly.entity_id
_entity_poly.type
_entity_poly.pdbx_seq_one_letter_code
_entity_poly.pdbx_strand_id
1 'polypeptide(L)'
;YSSAASDVYKRQDMVGHTGNLDAAIKAIETIDTCVKRVVDAVEAQNGVLIITADHGNAEQMIDYKTGEPHTAHTTNLVPLILVGMKDVKLKEGKLADLAPTMLDIMGLEKPAEMTGESLIVKE
;
A
#
# COMPACT_ATOMS: atom_id res chain seq x y z
N TYR A 1 10.81 -2.06 17.38
CA TYR A 1 9.94 -2.99 16.65
C TYR A 1 8.50 -2.56 16.84
N SER A 2 7.82 -2.07 15.79
CA SER A 2 6.42 -1.66 15.90
C SER A 2 5.49 -2.86 15.66
N SER A 3 5.24 -3.62 16.70
CA SER A 3 4.23 -4.70 16.67
C SER A 3 2.82 -4.19 16.34
N ALA A 4 2.51 -2.94 16.69
CA ALA A 4 1.20 -2.35 16.45
C ALA A 4 0.87 -2.16 14.95
N ALA A 5 1.83 -1.74 14.12
CA ALA A 5 1.61 -1.61 12.67
C ALA A 5 1.42 -2.98 11.99
N SER A 6 2.16 -3.98 12.45
CA SER A 6 2.03 -5.36 11.97
C SER A 6 0.67 -5.99 12.30
N ASP A 7 0.09 -5.66 13.46
CA ASP A 7 -1.20 -6.23 13.88
C ASP A 7 -2.40 -5.62 13.13
N VAL A 8 -2.34 -4.35 12.77
CA VAL A 8 -3.37 -3.70 11.94
C VAL A 8 -3.40 -4.30 10.54
N TYR A 9 -2.25 -4.50 9.94
CA TYR A 9 -2.09 -5.13 8.64
C TYR A 9 -2.69 -6.55 8.58
N LYS A 10 -2.32 -7.42 9.52
CA LYS A 10 -2.82 -8.81 9.59
C LYS A 10 -4.34 -8.90 9.77
N ARG A 11 -4.94 -7.97 10.50
CA ARG A 11 -6.39 -7.95 10.71
C ARG A 11 -7.16 -7.60 9.45
N GLN A 12 -6.66 -6.69 8.63
CA GLN A 12 -7.31 -6.33 7.37
C GLN A 12 -7.37 -7.51 6.41
N ASP A 13 -6.26 -8.20 6.22
CA ASP A 13 -6.18 -9.38 5.36
C ASP A 13 -7.15 -10.47 5.83
N MET A 14 -7.13 -10.80 7.12
CA MET A 14 -8.07 -11.74 7.73
C MET A 14 -9.54 -11.35 7.50
N VAL A 15 -9.90 -10.09 7.64
CA VAL A 15 -11.27 -9.61 7.45
C VAL A 15 -11.69 -9.70 5.98
N GLY A 16 -10.79 -9.38 5.05
CA GLY A 16 -11.02 -9.55 3.60
C GLY A 16 -11.37 -10.99 3.23
N HIS A 17 -10.71 -11.96 3.84
CA HIS A 17 -10.98 -13.40 3.62
C HIS A 17 -12.33 -13.89 4.17
N THR A 18 -13.02 -13.12 4.98
CA THR A 18 -14.34 -13.52 5.51
C THR A 18 -15.47 -13.40 4.50
N GLY A 19 -15.30 -12.62 3.43
CA GLY A 19 -16.36 -12.29 2.48
C GLY A 19 -17.49 -11.43 3.08
N ASN A 20 -17.29 -10.86 4.27
CA ASN A 20 -18.26 -10.00 4.95
C ASN A 20 -18.01 -8.54 4.61
N LEU A 21 -18.86 -7.96 3.77
CA LEU A 21 -18.73 -6.60 3.28
C LEU A 21 -18.75 -5.55 4.40
N ASP A 22 -19.66 -5.67 5.36
CA ASP A 22 -19.79 -4.69 6.45
C ASP A 22 -18.55 -4.69 7.35
N ALA A 23 -18.00 -5.87 7.62
CA ALA A 23 -16.77 -6.02 8.36
C ALA A 23 -15.56 -5.44 7.58
N ALA A 24 -15.50 -5.65 6.28
CA ALA A 24 -14.47 -5.10 5.41
C ALA A 24 -14.53 -3.56 5.37
N ILE A 25 -15.71 -2.97 5.22
CA ILE A 25 -15.90 -1.51 5.27
C ILE A 25 -15.37 -0.94 6.60
N LYS A 26 -15.77 -1.53 7.72
CA LYS A 26 -15.32 -1.08 9.04
C LYS A 26 -13.81 -1.22 9.24
N ALA A 27 -13.22 -2.27 8.69
CA ALA A 27 -11.77 -2.46 8.71
C ALA A 27 -11.04 -1.37 7.92
N ILE A 28 -11.53 -1.03 6.71
CA ILE A 28 -10.97 0.03 5.87
C ILE A 28 -11.10 1.41 6.55
N GLU A 29 -12.25 1.74 7.12
CA GLU A 29 -12.45 2.98 7.89
C GLU A 29 -11.46 3.09 9.06
N THR A 30 -11.20 1.99 9.73
CA THR A 30 -10.21 1.93 10.83
C THR A 30 -8.80 2.16 10.31
N ILE A 31 -8.44 1.54 9.18
CA ILE A 31 -7.14 1.72 8.53
C ILE A 31 -6.96 3.16 8.07
N ASP A 32 -7.97 3.77 7.47
CA ASP A 32 -7.93 5.17 7.04
C ASP A 32 -7.57 6.09 8.21
N THR A 33 -8.23 5.91 9.36
CA THR A 33 -7.91 6.62 10.60
C THR A 33 -6.46 6.39 11.07
N CYS A 34 -5.97 5.17 11.00
CA CYS A 34 -4.61 4.82 11.40
C CYS A 34 -3.57 5.41 10.43
N VAL A 35 -3.82 5.30 9.13
CA VAL A 35 -2.96 5.86 8.08
C VAL A 35 -2.86 7.36 8.24
N LYS A 36 -3.98 8.06 8.50
CA LYS A 36 -3.92 9.50 8.77
C LYS A 36 -2.96 9.85 9.91
N ARG A 37 -3.00 9.11 11.01
CA ARG A 37 -2.09 9.35 12.14
C ARG A 37 -0.62 9.13 11.77
N VAL A 38 -0.33 8.16 10.91
CA VAL A 38 1.02 7.91 10.41
C VAL A 38 1.46 9.05 9.49
N VAL A 39 0.60 9.47 8.56
CA VAL A 39 0.85 10.61 7.66
C VAL A 39 1.19 11.86 8.48
N ASP A 40 0.32 12.22 9.43
CA ASP A 40 0.52 13.42 10.27
C ASP A 40 1.87 13.37 11.03
N ALA A 41 2.24 12.20 11.54
CA ALA A 41 3.51 12.01 12.26
C ALA A 41 4.73 12.12 11.35
N VAL A 42 4.67 11.57 10.14
CA VAL A 42 5.76 11.64 9.16
C VAL A 42 5.92 13.06 8.63
N GLU A 43 4.83 13.74 8.29
CA GLU A 43 4.85 15.13 7.83
C GLU A 43 5.39 16.08 8.90
N ALA A 44 5.06 15.87 10.18
CA ALA A 44 5.60 16.66 11.29
C ALA A 44 7.12 16.57 11.43
N GLN A 45 7.74 15.52 10.88
CA GLN A 45 9.19 15.32 10.84
C GLN A 45 9.80 15.67 9.46
N ASN A 46 9.03 16.29 8.56
CA ASN A 46 9.42 16.52 7.15
C ASN A 46 9.89 15.23 6.44
N GLY A 47 9.28 14.12 6.81
CA GLY A 47 9.58 12.81 6.23
C GLY A 47 8.82 12.56 4.93
N VAL A 48 9.17 11.47 4.26
CA VAL A 48 8.48 10.98 3.07
C VAL A 48 7.86 9.63 3.37
N LEU A 49 6.62 9.40 2.92
CA LEU A 49 5.89 8.17 3.14
C LEU A 49 5.40 7.61 1.81
N ILE A 50 5.58 6.31 1.61
CA ILE A 50 4.97 5.53 0.53
C ILE A 50 3.88 4.66 1.14
N ILE A 51 2.66 4.73 0.60
CA ILE A 51 1.52 3.91 0.99
C ILE A 51 1.16 3.02 -0.19
N THR A 52 1.10 1.72 0.03
CA THR A 52 0.73 0.73 -0.99
C THR A 52 0.16 -0.53 -0.34
N ALA A 53 -0.14 -1.54 -1.13
CA ALA A 53 -0.51 -2.88 -0.68
C ALA A 53 0.36 -3.93 -1.39
N ASP A 54 0.45 -5.12 -0.80
CA ASP A 54 1.19 -6.26 -1.36
C ASP A 54 0.36 -7.08 -2.35
N HIS A 55 -0.97 -7.04 -2.24
CA HIS A 55 -1.94 -7.66 -3.15
C HIS A 55 -3.32 -7.03 -3.01
N GLY A 56 -4.21 -7.32 -3.96
CA GLY A 56 -5.63 -6.98 -3.87
C GLY A 56 -6.42 -8.04 -3.09
N ASN A 57 -7.50 -7.62 -2.45
CA ASN A 57 -8.44 -8.47 -1.73
C ASN A 57 -9.78 -7.74 -1.52
N ALA A 58 -9.82 -6.76 -0.62
CA ALA A 58 -11.04 -6.09 -0.17
C ALA A 58 -11.74 -5.23 -1.24
N GLU A 59 -11.07 -4.89 -2.32
CA GLU A 59 -11.65 -4.17 -3.46
C GLU A 59 -12.61 -5.04 -4.28
N GLN A 60 -12.59 -6.37 -4.09
CA GLN A 60 -13.48 -7.31 -4.73
C GLN A 60 -14.05 -8.30 -3.70
N MET A 61 -15.20 -7.99 -3.16
CA MET A 61 -15.90 -8.79 -2.13
C MET A 61 -16.89 -9.81 -2.69
N ILE A 62 -17.18 -9.74 -4.00
CA ILE A 62 -18.14 -10.61 -4.69
C ILE A 62 -17.46 -11.19 -5.93
N ASP A 63 -17.65 -12.47 -6.16
CA ASP A 63 -17.32 -13.09 -7.44
C ASP A 63 -18.39 -12.69 -8.47
N TYR A 64 -17.98 -11.94 -9.49
CA TYR A 64 -18.89 -11.39 -10.50
C TYR A 64 -19.51 -12.47 -11.42
N LYS A 65 -19.01 -13.70 -11.41
CA LYS A 65 -19.54 -14.80 -12.21
C LYS A 65 -20.57 -15.62 -11.45
N THR A 66 -20.34 -15.83 -10.17
CA THR A 66 -21.18 -16.70 -9.32
C THR A 66 -22.14 -15.91 -8.42
N GLY A 67 -21.82 -14.66 -8.12
CA GLY A 67 -22.53 -13.83 -7.13
C GLY A 67 -22.23 -14.22 -5.68
N GLU A 68 -21.35 -15.17 -5.45
CA GLU A 68 -20.94 -15.61 -4.14
C GLU A 68 -19.88 -14.68 -3.51
N PRO A 69 -19.70 -14.69 -2.18
CA PRO A 69 -18.64 -13.94 -1.53
C PRO A 69 -17.27 -14.34 -2.08
N HIS A 70 -16.49 -13.35 -2.50
CA HIS A 70 -15.09 -13.54 -2.92
C HIS A 70 -14.17 -13.42 -1.70
N THR A 71 -13.40 -14.46 -1.42
CA THR A 71 -12.57 -14.56 -0.22
C THR A 71 -11.07 -14.73 -0.52
N ALA A 72 -10.71 -14.72 -1.80
CA ALA A 72 -9.34 -14.91 -2.26
C ALA A 72 -8.64 -13.57 -2.54
N HIS A 73 -7.32 -13.60 -2.66
CA HIS A 73 -6.58 -12.46 -3.20
C HIS A 73 -6.93 -12.21 -4.66
N THR A 74 -6.81 -10.99 -5.10
CA THR A 74 -6.98 -10.59 -6.50
C THR A 74 -5.65 -10.23 -7.13
N THR A 75 -5.60 -10.25 -8.45
CA THR A 75 -4.49 -9.72 -9.25
C THR A 75 -4.71 -8.28 -9.70
N ASN A 76 -5.68 -7.60 -9.10
CA ASN A 76 -5.95 -6.20 -9.39
C ASN A 76 -4.76 -5.32 -8.99
N LEU A 77 -4.60 -4.21 -9.69
CA LEU A 77 -3.58 -3.23 -9.35
C LEU A 77 -3.84 -2.64 -7.96
N VAL A 78 -2.78 -2.53 -7.19
CA VAL A 78 -2.81 -1.91 -5.85
C VAL A 78 -2.44 -0.43 -5.94
N PRO A 79 -2.92 0.42 -5.02
CA PRO A 79 -2.57 1.83 -5.02
C PRO A 79 -1.09 2.05 -4.69
N LEU A 80 -0.53 3.13 -5.22
CA LEU A 80 0.78 3.66 -4.85
C LEU A 80 0.64 5.15 -4.58
N ILE A 81 0.80 5.56 -3.34
CA ILE A 81 0.63 6.94 -2.89
C ILE A 81 1.94 7.41 -2.27
N LEU A 82 2.42 8.57 -2.73
CA LEU A 82 3.61 9.24 -2.19
C LEU A 82 3.18 10.50 -1.43
N VAL A 83 3.61 10.61 -0.19
CA VAL A 83 3.32 11.75 0.70
C VAL A 83 4.63 12.40 1.12
N GLY A 84 4.64 13.73 1.24
CA GLY A 84 5.81 14.50 1.70
C GLY A 84 6.74 14.97 0.59
N MET A 85 6.45 14.68 -0.67
CA MET A 85 7.17 15.24 -1.83
C MET A 85 6.22 16.01 -2.74
N LYS A 86 6.64 17.22 -3.15
CA LYS A 86 5.90 18.05 -4.10
C LYS A 86 6.47 17.90 -5.50
N ASP A 87 5.62 18.11 -6.50
CA ASP A 87 6.01 18.16 -7.92
C ASP A 87 6.68 16.88 -8.43
N VAL A 88 6.32 15.73 -7.85
CA VAL A 88 6.81 14.42 -8.25
C VAL A 88 5.66 13.63 -8.87
N LYS A 89 5.92 13.08 -10.06
CA LYS A 89 5.03 12.14 -10.74
C LYS A 89 5.54 10.72 -10.54
N LEU A 90 4.61 9.78 -10.34
CA LEU A 90 4.89 8.37 -10.28
C LEU A 90 4.43 7.68 -11.56
N LYS A 91 5.20 6.71 -12.04
CA LYS A 91 4.79 5.78 -13.10
C LYS A 91 4.27 4.47 -12.50
N GLU A 92 3.53 3.71 -13.29
CA GLU A 92 3.15 2.34 -12.93
C GLU A 92 4.38 1.43 -12.86
N GLY A 93 4.28 0.40 -12.02
CA GLY A 93 5.35 -0.58 -11.84
C GLY A 93 4.90 -1.78 -11.01
N LYS A 94 5.84 -2.42 -10.37
CA LYS A 94 5.64 -3.63 -9.58
C LYS A 94 6.23 -3.48 -8.17
N LEU A 95 5.89 -4.37 -7.26
CA LEU A 95 6.37 -4.32 -5.86
C LEU A 95 7.90 -4.29 -5.75
N ALA A 96 8.62 -4.94 -6.69
CA ALA A 96 10.08 -4.92 -6.73
C ALA A 96 10.68 -3.52 -6.99
N ASP A 97 9.87 -2.56 -7.44
CA ASP A 97 10.30 -1.20 -7.75
C ASP A 97 10.21 -0.26 -6.52
N LEU A 98 9.57 -0.71 -5.43
CA LEU A 98 9.41 0.11 -4.22
C LEU A 98 10.74 0.42 -3.54
N ALA A 99 11.60 -0.58 -3.35
CA ALA A 99 12.90 -0.39 -2.72
C ALA A 99 13.82 0.51 -3.57
N PRO A 100 13.94 0.33 -4.91
CA PRO A 100 14.62 1.29 -5.77
C PRO A 100 14.06 2.71 -5.67
N THR A 101 12.75 2.86 -5.57
CA THR A 101 12.09 4.16 -5.40
C THR A 101 12.47 4.81 -4.08
N MET A 102 12.49 4.06 -2.98
CA MET A 102 12.92 4.55 -1.68
C MET A 102 14.38 5.01 -1.70
N LEU A 103 15.27 4.24 -2.32
CA LEU A 103 16.68 4.62 -2.48
C LEU A 103 16.84 5.91 -3.30
N ASP A 104 16.08 6.06 -4.38
CA ASP A 104 16.09 7.26 -5.21
C ASP A 104 15.62 8.50 -4.42
N ILE A 105 14.56 8.37 -3.60
CA ILE A 105 14.07 9.43 -2.69
C ILE A 105 15.15 9.81 -1.67
N MET A 106 15.88 8.85 -1.16
CA MET A 106 16.96 9.06 -0.20
C MET A 106 18.25 9.58 -0.82
N GLY A 107 18.35 9.65 -2.16
CA GLY A 107 19.57 10.00 -2.87
C GLY A 107 20.67 8.95 -2.76
N LEU A 108 20.31 7.70 -2.53
CA LEU A 108 21.23 6.57 -2.41
C LEU A 108 21.30 5.79 -3.72
N GLU A 109 22.50 5.27 -4.01
CA GLU A 109 22.72 4.44 -5.19
C GLU A 109 22.05 3.06 -5.03
N LYS A 110 21.38 2.63 -6.10
CA LYS A 110 20.76 1.30 -6.15
C LYS A 110 21.81 0.21 -6.34
N PRO A 111 21.84 -0.83 -5.50
CA PRO A 111 22.72 -1.99 -5.69
C PRO A 111 22.46 -2.69 -7.04
N ALA A 112 23.51 -3.25 -7.64
CA ALA A 112 23.44 -3.93 -8.94
C ALA A 112 22.52 -5.17 -8.91
N GLU A 113 22.41 -5.84 -7.76
CA GLU A 113 21.57 -7.01 -7.53
C GLU A 113 20.07 -6.67 -7.54
N MET A 114 19.72 -5.41 -7.32
CA MET A 114 18.34 -4.94 -7.29
C MET A 114 17.84 -4.70 -8.72
N THR A 115 16.98 -5.58 -9.21
CA THR A 115 16.51 -5.58 -10.61
C THR A 115 15.34 -4.62 -10.89
N GLY A 116 14.68 -4.11 -9.84
CA GLY A 116 13.63 -3.10 -9.98
C GLY A 116 14.18 -1.72 -10.35
N GLU A 117 13.28 -0.81 -10.69
CA GLU A 117 13.59 0.57 -11.08
C GLU A 117 12.82 1.58 -10.23
N SER A 118 13.34 2.81 -10.10
CA SER A 118 12.59 3.88 -9.46
C SER A 118 11.31 4.21 -10.22
N LEU A 119 10.22 4.39 -9.49
CA LEU A 119 8.92 4.80 -10.03
C LEU A 119 8.78 6.32 -10.15
N ILE A 120 9.76 7.08 -9.70
CA ILE A 120 9.79 8.54 -9.85
C ILE A 120 10.07 8.89 -11.29
N VAL A 121 9.20 9.73 -11.88
CA VAL A 121 9.45 10.33 -13.19
C VAL A 121 10.29 11.58 -12.98
N LYS A 122 11.51 11.56 -13.49
CA LYS A 122 12.38 12.74 -13.56
C LYS A 122 12.04 13.50 -14.85
N GLU A 123 11.52 14.72 -14.70
CA GLU A 123 11.31 15.64 -15.82
C GLU A 123 12.64 16.20 -16.31
#